data_44448c0a36542b6dbd6589b09577977d
#
_entry.id   44448c0a36542b6dbd6589b09577977d
#
_cell.length_a   1.000
_cell.length_b   1.000
_cell.length_c   1.000
_cell.angle_alpha   90.00
_cell.angle_beta   90.00
_cell.angle_gamma   90.00
#
_symmetry.space_group_name_H-M   'P 1'
#
loop_
_entity.id
_entity.type
_entity.pdbx_description
1 polymer ?
#
loop_
_entity_poly.entity_id
_entity_poly.type
_entity_poly.pdbx_seq_one_letter_code
_entity_poly.pdbx_strand_id
1 'polypeptide(L)'
;MIVDIPNRSTAWLPAAMAVLAAAALTGLPFLTLAPNRLVPGVPVGTGLAGAVAGALAVGSAVMLAGTARPWRGLAALAAALIAWGLLLAGLGHGAAGLLAGQKPAARAALGSGGWLALLALAGLAGEAARAVLPRRGGLAAALLLLGLSIIIAGAGLLESLSLAVEYRARAGAVAGAIVQHLGLASASLLIALVVSVPLALLRLRDGPAARLVDGLVSGIQVVPALALFAALVAGLSGLLALVPALRSLGLSAIGPVPAVIGTAAYLCLPLVSGLAAGLAAADPDVLAAARAIGLTPREVLLRVRLPLGAPVLIGSVRVAAVQSVGLATLGGLVGAGGLGALVFEGMAQFAQDLILLGALPVIGLALVADAGLALLAGTGERPA
;
A
#
# COMPACT_ATOMS: atom_id res chain seq x y z
N MET A 1 1.92 -25.71 -30.13
CA MET A 1 1.02 -24.51 -30.18
C MET A 1 -0.11 -24.79 -29.20
N ILE A 2 0.17 -24.60 -27.90
CA ILE A 2 -0.83 -24.75 -26.83
C ILE A 2 -1.57 -23.42 -26.79
N VAL A 3 -2.82 -23.44 -27.21
CA VAL A 3 -3.75 -22.30 -27.09
C VAL A 3 -4.01 -22.13 -25.60
N ASP A 4 -3.41 -21.11 -25.01
CA ASP A 4 -3.68 -20.68 -23.62
C ASP A 4 -5.16 -20.22 -23.58
N ILE A 5 -6.04 -21.08 -23.11
CA ILE A 5 -7.45 -20.77 -22.91
C ILE A 5 -7.48 -19.76 -21.74
N PRO A 6 -7.90 -18.50 -21.96
CA PRO A 6 -8.00 -17.55 -20.87
C PRO A 6 -8.91 -18.14 -19.81
N ASN A 7 -8.41 -18.19 -18.58
CA ASN A 7 -9.09 -18.76 -17.43
C ASN A 7 -10.45 -18.03 -17.24
N ARG A 8 -11.55 -18.68 -17.65
CA ARG A 8 -12.92 -18.14 -17.58
C ARG A 8 -13.34 -17.70 -16.17
N SER A 9 -12.58 -18.12 -15.15
CA SER A 9 -12.85 -17.79 -13.74
C SER A 9 -12.68 -16.30 -13.39
N THR A 10 -12.00 -15.49 -14.19
CA THR A 10 -11.78 -14.06 -13.91
C THR A 10 -12.64 -13.12 -14.77
N ALA A 11 -13.39 -13.63 -15.73
CA ALA A 11 -14.22 -12.81 -16.64
C ALA A 11 -15.33 -12.02 -15.91
N TRP A 12 -15.74 -12.45 -14.72
CA TRP A 12 -16.74 -11.75 -13.91
C TRP A 12 -16.20 -10.47 -13.23
N LEU A 13 -14.88 -10.39 -13.02
CA LEU A 13 -14.27 -9.29 -12.26
C LEU A 13 -14.45 -7.91 -12.95
N PRO A 14 -14.16 -7.74 -14.26
CA PRO A 14 -14.45 -6.50 -14.95
C PRO A 14 -15.94 -6.13 -14.92
N ALA A 15 -16.84 -7.12 -15.06
CA ALA A 15 -18.27 -6.88 -14.98
C ALA A 15 -18.69 -6.40 -13.58
N ALA A 16 -18.18 -7.03 -12.52
CA ALA A 16 -18.45 -6.62 -11.15
C ALA A 16 -17.94 -5.20 -10.88
N MET A 17 -16.75 -4.83 -11.35
CA MET A 17 -16.20 -3.49 -11.24
C MET A 17 -17.05 -2.45 -11.99
N ALA A 18 -17.53 -2.76 -13.18
CA ALA A 18 -18.40 -1.87 -13.93
C ALA A 18 -19.75 -1.67 -13.25
N VAL A 19 -20.35 -2.75 -12.73
CA VAL A 19 -21.59 -2.67 -11.94
C VAL A 19 -21.36 -1.84 -10.67
N LEU A 20 -20.24 -2.04 -9.97
CA LEU A 20 -19.87 -1.25 -8.81
C LEU A 20 -19.73 0.24 -9.15
N ALA A 21 -19.02 0.57 -10.24
CA ALA A 21 -18.87 1.95 -10.68
C ALA A 21 -20.22 2.59 -11.03
N ALA A 22 -21.06 1.90 -11.80
CA ALA A 22 -22.37 2.39 -12.18
C ALA A 22 -23.30 2.56 -10.97
N ALA A 23 -23.36 1.58 -10.08
CA ALA A 23 -24.18 1.63 -8.86
C ALA A 23 -23.68 2.74 -7.91
N ALA A 24 -22.37 2.90 -7.75
CA ALA A 24 -21.78 3.95 -6.93
C ALA A 24 -22.15 5.35 -7.46
N LEU A 25 -22.10 5.54 -8.78
CA LEU A 25 -22.38 6.82 -9.42
C LEU A 25 -23.88 7.16 -9.45
N THR A 26 -24.78 6.17 -9.44
CA THR A 26 -26.22 6.40 -9.51
C THR A 26 -26.91 6.38 -8.14
N GLY A 27 -26.41 5.58 -7.21
CA GLY A 27 -27.08 5.31 -5.93
C GLY A 27 -26.42 5.95 -4.71
N LEU A 28 -25.16 6.43 -4.83
CA LEU A 28 -24.41 6.96 -3.70
C LEU A 28 -24.02 8.44 -3.92
N PRO A 29 -23.75 9.18 -2.84
CA PRO A 29 -23.30 10.56 -2.94
C PRO A 29 -21.99 10.68 -3.71
N PHE A 30 -21.96 11.51 -4.73
CA PHE A 30 -20.76 11.81 -5.52
C PHE A 30 -19.86 12.81 -4.79
N LEU A 31 -20.47 13.87 -4.28
CA LEU A 31 -19.87 14.88 -3.45
C LEU A 31 -20.67 15.04 -2.16
N THR A 32 -20.06 15.67 -1.17
CA THR A 32 -20.74 16.15 0.04
C THR A 32 -20.42 17.62 0.23
N LEU A 33 -21.42 18.44 0.51
CA LEU A 33 -21.27 19.86 0.82
C LEU A 33 -21.48 20.07 2.32
N ALA A 34 -20.43 20.51 3.01
CA ALA A 34 -20.48 20.83 4.43
C ALA A 34 -20.29 22.34 4.65
N PRO A 35 -20.98 22.97 5.63
CA PRO A 35 -20.80 24.39 5.96
C PRO A 35 -19.42 24.69 6.57
N ASN A 36 -18.77 23.68 7.12
CA ASN A 36 -17.37 23.69 7.59
C ASN A 36 -16.85 22.26 7.70
N ARG A 37 -15.56 22.07 8.02
CA ARG A 37 -14.92 20.75 8.11
C ARG A 37 -15.38 19.85 9.30
N LEU A 38 -16.09 20.41 10.28
CA LEU A 38 -16.48 19.70 11.51
C LEU A 38 -17.91 19.15 11.46
N VAL A 39 -18.71 19.61 10.50
CA VAL A 39 -20.10 19.22 10.35
C VAL A 39 -20.25 18.24 9.20
N PRO A 40 -21.02 17.16 9.35
CA PRO A 40 -21.32 16.26 8.25
C PRO A 40 -21.91 17.02 7.05
N GLY A 41 -21.44 16.67 5.85
CA GLY A 41 -21.91 17.31 4.63
C GLY A 41 -23.27 16.77 4.16
N VAL A 42 -24.01 17.60 3.46
CA VAL A 42 -25.22 17.17 2.72
C VAL A 42 -24.79 16.42 1.48
N PRO A 43 -25.35 15.22 1.21
CA PRO A 43 -25.00 14.42 0.04
C PRO A 43 -25.48 15.08 -1.26
N VAL A 44 -24.63 15.04 -2.28
CA VAL A 44 -24.91 15.54 -3.64
C VAL A 44 -24.65 14.42 -4.65
N GLY A 45 -25.61 14.17 -5.51
CA GLY A 45 -25.54 13.16 -6.56
C GLY A 45 -24.62 13.55 -7.73
N THR A 46 -24.39 12.61 -8.64
CA THR A 46 -23.62 12.84 -9.85
C THR A 46 -24.42 13.65 -10.87
N GLY A 47 -23.75 14.52 -11.61
CA GLY A 47 -24.28 15.10 -12.82
C GLY A 47 -23.99 14.25 -14.07
N LEU A 48 -24.11 14.88 -15.26
CA LEU A 48 -23.86 14.25 -16.56
C LEU A 48 -22.48 13.54 -16.64
N ALA A 49 -21.43 14.15 -16.04
CA ALA A 49 -20.08 13.57 -16.05
C ALA A 49 -20.02 12.18 -15.38
N GLY A 50 -20.76 12.00 -14.27
CA GLY A 50 -20.86 10.69 -13.62
C GLY A 50 -21.61 9.66 -14.45
N ALA A 51 -22.69 10.06 -15.10
CA ALA A 51 -23.45 9.16 -15.98
C ALA A 51 -22.60 8.68 -17.18
N VAL A 52 -21.85 9.58 -17.82
CA VAL A 52 -20.92 9.26 -18.90
C VAL A 52 -19.78 8.37 -18.42
N ALA A 53 -19.19 8.67 -17.26
CA ALA A 53 -18.14 7.83 -16.68
C ALA A 53 -18.64 6.40 -16.36
N GLY A 54 -19.87 6.28 -15.85
CA GLY A 54 -20.52 4.98 -15.62
C GLY A 54 -20.75 4.21 -16.92
N ALA A 55 -21.22 4.86 -17.96
CA ALA A 55 -21.40 4.23 -19.28
C ALA A 55 -20.06 3.76 -19.89
N LEU A 56 -18.99 4.54 -19.74
CA LEU A 56 -17.65 4.15 -20.19
C LEU A 56 -17.09 2.98 -19.37
N ALA A 57 -17.38 2.91 -18.06
CA ALA A 57 -17.00 1.77 -17.22
C ALA A 57 -17.67 0.47 -17.72
N VAL A 58 -18.97 0.53 -18.02
CA VAL A 58 -19.70 -0.61 -18.61
C VAL A 58 -19.12 -0.96 -19.99
N GLY A 59 -18.85 0.01 -20.84
CA GLY A 59 -18.22 -0.20 -22.15
C GLY A 59 -16.85 -0.87 -22.04
N SER A 60 -16.02 -0.45 -21.09
CA SER A 60 -14.73 -1.07 -20.79
C SER A 60 -14.88 -2.55 -20.42
N ALA A 61 -15.82 -2.88 -19.51
CA ALA A 61 -16.07 -4.26 -19.11
C ALA A 61 -16.58 -5.13 -20.27
N VAL A 62 -17.47 -4.61 -21.11
CA VAL A 62 -17.98 -5.31 -22.31
C VAL A 62 -16.84 -5.60 -23.30
N MET A 63 -15.90 -4.67 -23.48
CA MET A 63 -14.70 -4.89 -24.29
C MET A 63 -13.84 -6.02 -23.74
N LEU A 64 -13.68 -6.10 -22.41
CA LEU A 64 -12.88 -7.13 -21.74
C LEU A 64 -13.58 -8.51 -21.73
N ALA A 65 -14.90 -8.55 -21.69
CA ALA A 65 -15.68 -9.81 -21.72
C ALA A 65 -15.62 -10.55 -23.07
N GLY A 66 -15.20 -9.89 -24.14
CA GLY A 66 -15.13 -10.48 -25.46
C GLY A 66 -13.86 -11.29 -25.74
N THR A 67 -13.73 -11.78 -26.97
CA THR A 67 -12.55 -12.55 -27.43
C THR A 67 -11.24 -11.76 -27.22
N ALA A 68 -10.16 -12.46 -26.89
CA ALA A 68 -8.83 -11.88 -26.63
C ALA A 68 -8.18 -11.27 -27.89
N ARG A 69 -8.66 -10.09 -28.27
CA ARG A 69 -8.06 -9.27 -29.33
C ARG A 69 -7.34 -8.08 -28.67
N PRO A 70 -6.08 -7.79 -28.98
CA PRO A 70 -5.30 -6.75 -28.31
C PRO A 70 -5.92 -5.34 -28.41
N TRP A 71 -6.60 -5.02 -29.53
CA TRP A 71 -7.28 -3.73 -29.68
C TRP A 71 -8.43 -3.53 -28.67
N ARG A 72 -9.09 -4.63 -28.23
CA ARG A 72 -10.16 -4.53 -27.22
C ARG A 72 -9.62 -4.16 -25.85
N GLY A 73 -8.45 -4.71 -25.46
CA GLY A 73 -7.76 -4.31 -24.25
C GLY A 73 -7.35 -2.83 -24.28
N LEU A 74 -6.83 -2.35 -25.42
CA LEU A 74 -6.51 -0.94 -25.60
C LEU A 74 -7.75 -0.04 -25.55
N ALA A 75 -8.83 -0.43 -26.21
CA ALA A 75 -10.09 0.31 -26.17
C ALA A 75 -10.70 0.35 -24.76
N ALA A 76 -10.65 -0.76 -24.03
CA ALA A 76 -11.09 -0.83 -22.64
C ALA A 76 -10.24 0.07 -21.73
N LEU A 77 -8.92 0.06 -21.90
CA LEU A 77 -8.01 0.93 -21.16
C LEU A 77 -8.28 2.40 -21.46
N ALA A 78 -8.44 2.76 -22.73
CA ALA A 78 -8.78 4.13 -23.12
C ALA A 78 -10.11 4.57 -22.50
N ALA A 79 -11.15 3.72 -22.57
CA ALA A 79 -12.44 4.02 -21.95
C ALA A 79 -12.34 4.22 -20.44
N ALA A 80 -11.59 3.38 -19.73
CA ALA A 80 -11.37 3.50 -18.29
C ALA A 80 -10.60 4.77 -17.93
N LEU A 81 -9.57 5.15 -18.71
CA LEU A 81 -8.81 6.38 -18.50
C LEU A 81 -9.64 7.63 -18.78
N ILE A 82 -10.45 7.63 -19.85
CA ILE A 82 -11.37 8.73 -20.15
C ILE A 82 -12.41 8.86 -19.03
N ALA A 83 -12.98 7.73 -18.58
CA ALA A 83 -13.92 7.72 -17.45
C ALA A 83 -13.30 8.31 -16.18
N TRP A 84 -12.05 7.93 -15.88
CA TRP A 84 -11.29 8.48 -14.76
C TRP A 84 -11.10 9.99 -14.86
N GLY A 85 -10.67 10.47 -16.02
CA GLY A 85 -10.49 11.91 -16.28
C GLY A 85 -11.79 12.70 -16.15
N LEU A 86 -12.89 12.20 -16.74
CA LEU A 86 -14.22 12.81 -16.63
C LEU A 86 -14.73 12.82 -15.19
N LEU A 87 -14.47 11.74 -14.43
CA LEU A 87 -14.86 11.65 -13.04
C LEU A 87 -14.13 12.70 -12.20
N LEU A 88 -12.80 12.81 -12.33
CA LEU A 88 -12.01 13.82 -11.62
C LEU A 88 -12.40 15.24 -12.02
N ALA A 89 -12.56 15.53 -13.30
CA ALA A 89 -13.01 16.82 -13.78
C ALA A 89 -14.43 17.15 -13.27
N GLY A 90 -15.32 16.16 -13.28
CA GLY A 90 -16.68 16.29 -12.75
C GLY A 90 -16.71 16.57 -11.25
N LEU A 91 -15.83 15.93 -10.47
CA LEU A 91 -15.64 16.19 -9.03
C LEU A 91 -15.21 17.65 -8.80
N GLY A 92 -14.21 18.11 -9.57
CA GLY A 92 -13.69 19.46 -9.41
C GLY A 92 -14.69 20.54 -9.83
N HIS A 93 -15.32 20.40 -10.99
CA HIS A 93 -16.35 21.35 -11.44
C HIS A 93 -17.59 21.34 -10.52
N GLY A 94 -18.03 20.16 -10.10
CA GLY A 94 -19.12 20.01 -9.15
C GLY A 94 -18.81 20.68 -7.82
N ALA A 95 -17.60 20.49 -7.28
CA ALA A 95 -17.14 21.15 -6.07
C ALA A 95 -17.12 22.67 -6.20
N ALA A 96 -16.57 23.19 -7.32
CA ALA A 96 -16.53 24.62 -7.58
C ALA A 96 -17.95 25.23 -7.68
N GLY A 97 -18.88 24.56 -8.38
CA GLY A 97 -20.27 24.98 -8.49
C GLY A 97 -21.01 24.97 -7.15
N LEU A 98 -20.80 23.95 -6.32
CA LEU A 98 -21.41 23.86 -5.00
C LEU A 98 -20.90 24.93 -4.02
N LEU A 99 -19.63 25.34 -4.14
CA LEU A 99 -19.02 26.37 -3.31
C LEU A 99 -19.34 27.79 -3.77
N ALA A 100 -19.86 27.97 -4.98
CA ALA A 100 -20.24 29.28 -5.48
C ALA A 100 -21.30 29.94 -4.56
N GLY A 101 -20.99 31.11 -4.03
CA GLY A 101 -21.84 31.85 -3.09
C GLY A 101 -21.88 31.31 -1.67
N GLN A 102 -21.12 30.27 -1.35
CA GLN A 102 -21.01 29.74 0.01
C GLN A 102 -20.01 30.55 0.86
N LYS A 103 -20.09 30.39 2.19
CA LYS A 103 -19.12 30.99 3.11
C LYS A 103 -17.74 30.38 2.91
N PRO A 104 -16.64 31.12 3.16
CA PRO A 104 -15.25 30.61 2.97
C PRO A 104 -14.92 29.33 3.78
N ALA A 105 -15.67 29.07 4.85
CA ALA A 105 -15.50 27.86 5.66
C ALA A 105 -16.13 26.61 5.04
N ALA A 106 -17.01 26.77 4.03
CA ALA A 106 -17.67 25.65 3.37
C ALA A 106 -16.67 24.72 2.68
N ARG A 107 -16.98 23.43 2.65
CA ARG A 107 -16.13 22.38 2.09
C ARG A 107 -16.94 21.46 1.20
N ALA A 108 -16.40 21.15 0.05
CA ALA A 108 -16.92 20.15 -0.89
C ALA A 108 -15.95 18.96 -0.90
N ALA A 109 -16.36 17.86 -0.27
CA ALA A 109 -15.54 16.64 -0.18
C ALA A 109 -16.09 15.54 -1.10
N LEU A 110 -15.24 14.55 -1.43
CA LEU A 110 -15.68 13.37 -2.17
C LEU A 110 -16.67 12.57 -1.33
N GLY A 111 -17.81 12.24 -1.93
CA GLY A 111 -18.77 11.30 -1.37
C GLY A 111 -18.34 9.84 -1.55
N SER A 112 -19.06 8.94 -0.89
CA SER A 112 -18.78 7.49 -0.99
C SER A 112 -18.89 6.96 -2.43
N GLY A 113 -19.81 7.48 -3.22
CA GLY A 113 -19.96 7.14 -4.63
C GLY A 113 -18.74 7.56 -5.47
N GLY A 114 -18.18 8.75 -5.21
CA GLY A 114 -16.95 9.22 -5.85
C GLY A 114 -15.77 8.29 -5.56
N TRP A 115 -15.56 7.93 -4.31
CA TRP A 115 -14.48 7.01 -3.90
C TRP A 115 -14.62 5.62 -4.50
N LEU A 116 -15.81 5.02 -4.42
CA LEU A 116 -16.06 3.67 -4.96
C LEU A 116 -15.95 3.64 -6.48
N ALA A 117 -16.41 4.68 -7.17
CA ALA A 117 -16.25 4.78 -8.61
C ALA A 117 -14.78 4.90 -9.02
N LEU A 118 -13.98 5.70 -8.34
CA LEU A 118 -12.53 5.77 -8.57
C LEU A 118 -11.86 4.42 -8.34
N LEU A 119 -12.19 3.72 -7.26
CA LEU A 119 -11.63 2.39 -6.97
C LEU A 119 -11.99 1.38 -8.08
N ALA A 120 -13.25 1.35 -8.50
CA ALA A 120 -13.72 0.45 -9.54
C ALA A 120 -13.08 0.76 -10.92
N LEU A 121 -12.96 2.04 -11.27
CA LEU A 121 -12.28 2.46 -12.51
C LEU A 121 -10.78 2.14 -12.48
N ALA A 122 -10.11 2.30 -11.33
CA ALA A 122 -8.71 1.89 -11.19
C ALA A 122 -8.53 0.39 -11.41
N GLY A 123 -9.45 -0.43 -10.88
CA GLY A 123 -9.48 -1.86 -11.12
C GLY A 123 -9.71 -2.21 -12.59
N LEU A 124 -10.69 -1.56 -13.25
CA LEU A 124 -10.96 -1.74 -14.67
C LEU A 124 -9.75 -1.38 -15.54
N ALA A 125 -9.10 -0.25 -15.25
CA ALA A 125 -7.86 0.14 -15.95
C ALA A 125 -6.75 -0.88 -15.75
N GLY A 126 -6.62 -1.44 -14.54
CA GLY A 126 -5.67 -2.51 -14.23
C GLY A 126 -5.94 -3.78 -15.04
N GLU A 127 -7.19 -4.25 -15.12
CA GLU A 127 -7.57 -5.42 -15.94
C GLU A 127 -7.34 -5.16 -17.42
N ALA A 128 -7.75 -3.98 -17.91
CA ALA A 128 -7.56 -3.61 -19.30
C ALA A 128 -6.08 -3.54 -19.68
N ALA A 129 -5.24 -2.98 -18.83
CA ALA A 129 -3.80 -2.91 -19.05
C ALA A 129 -3.14 -4.30 -18.98
N ARG A 130 -3.60 -5.21 -18.10
CA ARG A 130 -3.12 -6.60 -18.07
C ARG A 130 -3.50 -7.39 -19.32
N ALA A 131 -4.64 -7.10 -19.92
CA ALA A 131 -5.03 -7.70 -21.20
C ALA A 131 -4.08 -7.32 -22.36
N VAL A 132 -3.40 -6.17 -22.26
CA VAL A 132 -2.40 -5.69 -23.23
C VAL A 132 -0.96 -6.05 -22.83
N LEU A 133 -0.65 -5.93 -21.56
CA LEU A 133 0.66 -6.12 -20.95
C LEU A 133 0.56 -7.07 -19.75
N PRO A 134 0.49 -8.40 -19.93
CA PRO A 134 0.17 -9.35 -18.87
C PRO A 134 1.03 -9.21 -17.60
N ARG A 135 2.33 -9.00 -17.74
CA ARG A 135 3.27 -8.90 -16.60
C ARG A 135 3.39 -7.49 -15.99
N ARG A 136 3.18 -6.44 -16.79
CA ARG A 136 3.42 -5.03 -16.39
C ARG A 136 2.16 -4.16 -16.42
N GLY A 137 1.03 -4.70 -16.83
CA GLY A 137 -0.21 -3.94 -17.01
C GLY A 137 -0.69 -3.24 -15.75
N GLY A 138 -0.63 -3.88 -14.59
CA GLY A 138 -1.02 -3.25 -13.33
C GLY A 138 -0.20 -2.00 -13.00
N LEU A 139 1.13 -2.07 -13.17
CA LEU A 139 2.01 -0.91 -12.97
C LEU A 139 1.77 0.17 -14.02
N ALA A 140 1.60 -0.24 -15.29
CA ALA A 140 1.31 0.70 -16.37
C ALA A 140 -0.01 1.45 -16.12
N ALA A 141 -1.08 0.75 -15.71
CA ALA A 141 -2.34 1.38 -15.34
C ALA A 141 -2.19 2.37 -14.18
N ALA A 142 -1.48 1.97 -13.12
CA ALA A 142 -1.24 2.83 -11.97
C ALA A 142 -0.49 4.12 -12.36
N LEU A 143 0.55 4.01 -13.18
CA LEU A 143 1.31 5.16 -13.68
C LEU A 143 0.47 6.07 -14.58
N LEU A 144 -0.37 5.50 -15.46
CA LEU A 144 -1.26 6.27 -16.33
C LEU A 144 -2.33 7.02 -15.53
N LEU A 145 -2.97 6.35 -14.56
CA LEU A 145 -3.96 6.97 -13.68
C LEU A 145 -3.34 8.07 -12.81
N LEU A 146 -2.15 7.82 -12.25
CA LEU A 146 -1.43 8.82 -11.46
C LEU A 146 -1.03 10.01 -12.34
N GLY A 147 -0.44 9.78 -13.51
CA GLY A 147 -0.05 10.83 -14.45
C GLY A 147 -1.25 11.69 -14.87
N LEU A 148 -2.37 11.06 -15.22
CA LEU A 148 -3.60 11.77 -15.57
C LEU A 148 -4.15 12.58 -14.39
N SER A 149 -4.10 12.03 -13.17
CA SER A 149 -4.51 12.75 -11.96
C SER A 149 -3.63 13.96 -11.68
N ILE A 150 -2.31 13.84 -11.87
CA ILE A 150 -1.35 14.95 -11.72
C ILE A 150 -1.63 16.04 -12.76
N ILE A 151 -1.89 15.66 -14.02
CA ILE A 151 -2.22 16.62 -15.09
C ILE A 151 -3.50 17.39 -14.73
N ILE A 152 -4.55 16.70 -14.31
CA ILE A 152 -5.84 17.31 -13.95
C ILE A 152 -5.70 18.21 -12.71
N ALA A 153 -4.92 17.79 -11.72
CA ALA A 153 -4.62 18.59 -10.53
C ALA A 153 -3.76 19.82 -10.89
N GLY A 154 -2.75 19.66 -11.75
CA GLY A 154 -1.91 20.74 -12.23
C GLY A 154 -2.65 21.76 -13.10
N ALA A 155 -3.72 21.35 -13.79
CA ALA A 155 -4.64 22.24 -14.47
C ALA A 155 -5.59 23.01 -13.54
N GLY A 156 -5.49 22.84 -12.22
CA GLY A 156 -6.31 23.54 -11.23
C GLY A 156 -7.73 22.99 -11.07
N LEU A 157 -8.09 21.94 -11.82
CA LEU A 157 -9.47 21.42 -11.82
C LEU A 157 -9.91 20.84 -10.47
N LEU A 158 -8.99 20.42 -9.60
CA LEU A 158 -9.31 19.83 -8.30
C LEU A 158 -9.21 20.81 -7.12
N GLU A 159 -8.87 22.06 -7.36
CA GLU A 159 -8.55 23.05 -6.31
C GLU A 159 -9.69 23.33 -5.33
N SER A 160 -10.93 23.20 -5.77
CA SER A 160 -12.14 23.41 -4.96
C SER A 160 -12.47 22.22 -4.06
N LEU A 161 -11.85 21.05 -4.27
CA LEU A 161 -12.05 19.90 -3.41
C LEU A 161 -11.43 20.11 -2.03
N SER A 162 -12.14 19.72 -0.98
CA SER A 162 -11.73 19.89 0.41
C SER A 162 -10.33 19.30 0.68
N LEU A 163 -10.02 18.12 0.11
CA LEU A 163 -8.70 17.49 0.21
C LEU A 163 -7.58 18.37 -0.40
N ALA A 164 -7.83 19.02 -1.55
CA ALA A 164 -6.85 19.89 -2.19
C ALA A 164 -6.65 21.19 -1.38
N VAL A 165 -7.71 21.73 -0.80
CA VAL A 165 -7.64 22.87 0.11
C VAL A 165 -6.78 22.55 1.33
N GLU A 166 -7.03 21.40 1.97
CA GLU A 166 -6.26 20.95 3.14
C GLU A 166 -4.79 20.67 2.78
N TYR A 167 -4.54 20.04 1.63
CA TYR A 167 -3.17 19.82 1.15
C TYR A 167 -2.42 21.14 0.96
N ARG A 168 -3.00 22.14 0.29
CA ARG A 168 -2.34 23.45 0.07
C ARG A 168 -2.03 24.15 1.38
N ALA A 169 -2.91 24.06 2.35
CA ALA A 169 -2.69 24.65 3.68
C ALA A 169 -1.53 24.01 4.45
N ARG A 170 -1.20 22.73 4.13
CA ARG A 170 -0.25 21.90 4.90
C ARG A 170 0.84 21.24 4.04
N ALA A 171 1.08 21.71 2.82
CA ALA A 171 1.97 21.05 1.86
C ALA A 171 3.37 20.78 2.43
N GLY A 172 3.97 21.76 3.13
CA GLY A 172 5.27 21.58 3.79
C GLY A 172 5.25 20.53 4.89
N ALA A 173 4.19 20.48 5.70
CA ALA A 173 4.02 19.49 6.75
C ALA A 173 3.85 18.08 6.17
N VAL A 174 3.09 17.94 5.08
CA VAL A 174 2.90 16.66 4.38
C VAL A 174 4.22 16.15 3.80
N ALA A 175 5.00 17.02 3.14
CA ALA A 175 6.31 16.65 2.59
C ALA A 175 7.25 16.18 3.70
N GLY A 176 7.35 16.90 4.83
CA GLY A 176 8.13 16.50 5.98
C GLY A 176 7.65 15.18 6.59
N ALA A 177 6.32 14.99 6.68
CA ALA A 177 5.73 13.75 7.19
C ALA A 177 6.03 12.54 6.29
N ILE A 178 6.07 12.69 4.95
CA ILE A 178 6.46 11.64 4.02
C ILE A 178 7.91 11.20 4.27
N VAL A 179 8.85 12.15 4.34
CA VAL A 179 10.27 11.86 4.59
C VAL A 179 10.46 11.15 5.93
N GLN A 180 9.82 11.65 6.98
CA GLN A 180 9.88 11.04 8.30
C GLN A 180 9.27 9.63 8.32
N HIS A 181 8.15 9.44 7.64
CA HIS A 181 7.49 8.14 7.53
C HIS A 181 8.35 7.10 6.82
N LEU A 182 8.98 7.48 5.71
CA LEU A 182 9.95 6.64 5.01
C LEU A 182 11.16 6.31 5.89
N GLY A 183 11.65 7.28 6.68
CA GLY A 183 12.72 7.05 7.63
C GLY A 183 12.35 6.00 8.69
N LEU A 184 11.15 6.12 9.29
CA LEU A 184 10.64 5.16 10.27
C LEU A 184 10.46 3.75 9.67
N ALA A 185 9.81 3.66 8.50
CA ALA A 185 9.58 2.39 7.83
C ALA A 185 10.89 1.70 7.43
N SER A 186 11.82 2.45 6.84
CA SER A 186 13.13 1.92 6.41
C SER A 186 13.99 1.49 7.60
N ALA A 187 14.06 2.29 8.67
CA ALA A 187 14.80 1.95 9.88
C ALA A 187 14.25 0.66 10.52
N SER A 188 12.92 0.55 10.62
CA SER A 188 12.26 -0.65 11.15
C SER A 188 12.56 -1.89 10.30
N LEU A 189 12.48 -1.76 8.97
CA LEU A 189 12.77 -2.86 8.04
C LEU A 189 14.22 -3.31 8.13
N LEU A 190 15.18 -2.37 8.19
CA LEU A 190 16.60 -2.68 8.31
C LEU A 190 16.92 -3.39 9.62
N ILE A 191 16.39 -2.91 10.75
CA ILE A 191 16.58 -3.56 12.05
C ILE A 191 15.95 -4.96 12.03
N ALA A 192 14.72 -5.09 11.50
CA ALA A 192 14.06 -6.38 11.38
C ALA A 192 14.86 -7.37 10.52
N LEU A 193 15.44 -6.92 9.40
CA LEU A 193 16.29 -7.76 8.55
C LEU A 193 17.55 -8.22 9.31
N VAL A 194 18.26 -7.31 9.98
CA VAL A 194 19.47 -7.62 10.76
C VAL A 194 19.16 -8.66 11.85
N VAL A 195 18.02 -8.52 12.53
CA VAL A 195 17.59 -9.47 13.58
C VAL A 195 17.09 -10.79 12.98
N SER A 196 16.35 -10.74 11.87
CA SER A 196 15.71 -11.92 11.29
C SER A 196 16.68 -12.87 10.60
N VAL A 197 17.79 -12.38 10.03
CA VAL A 197 18.79 -13.25 9.37
C VAL A 197 19.37 -14.30 10.33
N PRO A 198 19.95 -13.95 11.49
CA PRO A 198 20.46 -14.96 12.43
C PRO A 198 19.34 -15.84 12.99
N LEU A 199 18.14 -15.32 13.24
CA LEU A 199 17.00 -16.09 13.71
C LEU A 199 16.55 -17.11 12.66
N ALA A 200 16.50 -16.75 11.38
CA ALA A 200 16.21 -17.67 10.29
C ALA A 200 17.25 -18.78 10.15
N LEU A 201 18.53 -18.45 10.32
CA LEU A 201 19.61 -19.47 10.32
C LEU A 201 19.52 -20.43 11.52
N LEU A 202 19.14 -19.93 12.70
CA LEU A 202 18.87 -20.75 13.87
C LEU A 202 17.67 -21.67 13.65
N ARG A 203 16.62 -21.18 13.00
CA ARG A 203 15.42 -21.96 12.66
C ARG A 203 15.70 -23.13 11.70
N LEU A 204 16.73 -23.02 10.85
CA LEU A 204 17.16 -24.13 9.97
C LEU A 204 17.83 -25.29 10.73
N ARG A 205 18.19 -25.09 12.00
CA ARG A 205 18.74 -26.12 12.85
C ARG A 205 17.60 -26.75 13.64
N ASP A 206 17.38 -28.06 13.47
CA ASP A 206 16.42 -28.79 14.29
C ASP A 206 16.81 -28.69 15.77
N GLY A 207 15.84 -28.45 16.64
CA GLY A 207 16.11 -28.47 18.07
C GLY A 207 15.36 -27.41 18.90
N PRO A 208 15.72 -27.29 20.19
CA PRO A 208 15.03 -26.38 21.11
C PRO A 208 15.18 -24.89 20.72
N ALA A 209 16.30 -24.50 20.12
CA ALA A 209 16.54 -23.13 19.67
C ALA A 209 15.56 -22.72 18.55
N ALA A 210 15.29 -23.61 17.58
CA ALA A 210 14.29 -23.34 16.53
C ALA A 210 12.91 -23.16 17.11
N ARG A 211 12.49 -24.03 18.05
CA ARG A 211 11.20 -23.92 18.74
C ARG A 211 11.06 -22.62 19.54
N LEU A 212 12.15 -22.18 20.18
CA LEU A 212 12.17 -20.92 20.92
C LEU A 212 12.00 -19.72 19.95
N VAL A 213 12.70 -19.73 18.81
CA VAL A 213 12.55 -18.70 17.78
C VAL A 213 11.11 -18.63 17.29
N ASP A 214 10.51 -19.78 16.94
CA ASP A 214 9.12 -19.85 16.49
C ASP A 214 8.14 -19.35 17.55
N GLY A 215 8.35 -19.73 18.80
CA GLY A 215 7.52 -19.27 19.92
C GLY A 215 7.62 -17.77 20.16
N LEU A 216 8.83 -17.21 20.14
CA LEU A 216 9.05 -15.78 20.34
C LEU A 216 8.46 -14.95 19.19
N VAL A 217 8.76 -15.34 17.95
CA VAL A 217 8.32 -14.57 16.77
C VAL A 217 6.82 -14.67 16.58
N SER A 218 6.21 -15.85 16.80
CA SER A 218 4.76 -16.01 16.76
C SER A 218 4.07 -15.33 17.93
N GLY A 219 4.68 -15.36 19.12
CA GLY A 219 4.14 -14.70 20.32
C GLY A 219 3.97 -13.20 20.15
N ILE A 220 4.92 -12.52 19.50
CA ILE A 220 4.81 -11.09 19.21
C ILE A 220 3.57 -10.78 18.35
N GLN A 221 3.24 -11.63 17.39
CA GLN A 221 2.09 -11.41 16.48
C GLN A 221 0.73 -11.58 17.17
N VAL A 222 0.68 -12.32 18.27
CA VAL A 222 -0.55 -12.49 19.06
C VAL A 222 -0.87 -11.22 19.86
N VAL A 223 0.17 -10.45 20.23
CA VAL A 223 -0.03 -9.19 20.96
C VAL A 223 -0.64 -8.15 20.02
N PRO A 224 -1.76 -7.49 20.35
CA PRO A 224 -2.28 -6.38 19.54
C PRO A 224 -1.23 -5.27 19.38
N ALA A 225 -1.08 -4.74 18.16
CA ALA A 225 -0.03 -3.77 17.86
C ALA A 225 -0.06 -2.56 18.82
N LEU A 226 -1.24 -2.01 19.10
CA LEU A 226 -1.38 -0.90 20.03
C LEU A 226 -0.89 -1.24 21.45
N ALA A 227 -1.16 -2.46 21.91
CA ALA A 227 -0.72 -2.93 23.22
C ALA A 227 0.82 -3.08 23.26
N LEU A 228 1.45 -3.58 22.19
CA LEU A 228 2.91 -3.64 22.09
C LEU A 228 3.53 -2.25 22.14
N PHE A 229 3.01 -1.29 21.36
CA PHE A 229 3.53 0.09 21.39
C PHE A 229 3.40 0.73 22.78
N ALA A 230 2.24 0.54 23.45
CA ALA A 230 2.04 1.02 24.81
C ALA A 230 3.02 0.36 25.82
N ALA A 231 3.20 -0.95 25.72
CA ALA A 231 4.15 -1.69 26.55
C ALA A 231 5.61 -1.22 26.32
N LEU A 232 5.99 -0.94 25.08
CA LEU A 232 7.31 -0.40 24.75
C LEU A 232 7.51 1.00 25.35
N VAL A 233 6.53 1.88 25.27
CA VAL A 233 6.58 3.20 25.91
C VAL A 233 6.74 3.06 27.42
N ALA A 234 5.95 2.20 28.07
CA ALA A 234 6.04 1.96 29.52
C ALA A 234 7.39 1.34 29.90
N GLY A 235 7.83 0.31 29.17
CA GLY A 235 9.10 -0.38 29.42
C GLY A 235 10.31 0.54 29.23
N LEU A 236 10.35 1.32 28.15
CA LEU A 236 11.41 2.30 27.90
C LEU A 236 11.39 3.42 28.94
N SER A 237 10.22 3.88 29.38
CA SER A 237 10.10 4.87 30.45
C SER A 237 10.71 4.35 31.75
N GLY A 238 10.40 3.11 32.14
CA GLY A 238 10.98 2.45 33.30
C GLY A 238 12.51 2.26 33.16
N LEU A 239 12.97 1.78 32.01
CA LEU A 239 14.39 1.60 31.71
C LEU A 239 15.17 2.93 31.83
N LEU A 240 14.64 4.00 31.25
CA LEU A 240 15.27 5.33 31.26
C LEU A 240 15.20 6.02 32.67
N ALA A 241 14.27 5.58 33.53
CA ALA A 241 14.25 5.99 34.92
C ALA A 241 15.36 5.28 35.74
N LEU A 242 15.59 3.97 35.44
CA LEU A 242 16.64 3.19 36.10
C LEU A 242 18.05 3.55 35.60
N VAL A 243 18.19 3.82 34.30
CA VAL A 243 19.47 4.09 33.64
C VAL A 243 19.38 5.38 32.82
N PRO A 244 19.39 6.58 33.45
CA PRO A 244 19.21 7.85 32.74
C PRO A 244 20.28 8.13 31.67
N ALA A 245 21.47 7.55 31.80
CA ALA A 245 22.57 7.69 30.83
C ALA A 245 22.21 7.20 29.42
N LEU A 246 21.22 6.31 29.26
CA LEU A 246 20.77 5.85 27.95
C LEU A 246 20.13 6.96 27.10
N ARG A 247 19.68 8.05 27.73
CA ARG A 247 19.17 9.22 27.01
C ARG A 247 20.25 9.91 26.18
N SER A 248 21.49 9.93 26.65
CA SER A 248 22.63 10.50 25.91
C SER A 248 22.98 9.69 24.66
N LEU A 249 22.54 8.42 24.59
CA LEU A 249 22.65 7.55 23.40
C LEU A 249 21.46 7.71 22.43
N GLY A 250 20.56 8.67 22.68
CA GLY A 250 19.40 8.95 21.85
C GLY A 250 18.17 8.06 22.14
N LEU A 251 18.20 7.23 23.20
CA LEU A 251 17.01 6.47 23.58
C LEU A 251 15.96 7.40 24.20
N SER A 252 14.73 7.23 23.74
CA SER A 252 13.56 7.95 24.23
C SER A 252 12.39 6.97 24.43
N ALA A 253 11.56 7.24 25.44
CA ALA A 253 10.37 6.43 25.70
C ALA A 253 9.21 6.76 24.75
N ILE A 254 9.22 7.98 24.21
CA ILE A 254 8.19 8.48 23.26
C ILE A 254 8.92 8.92 21.99
N GLY A 255 8.31 8.75 20.85
CA GLY A 255 8.87 9.18 19.56
C GLY A 255 9.38 8.03 18.69
N PRO A 256 10.42 8.25 17.85
CA PRO A 256 10.88 7.28 16.86
C PRO A 256 11.35 5.95 17.45
N VAL A 257 11.96 5.95 18.63
CA VAL A 257 12.57 4.73 19.22
C VAL A 257 11.54 3.62 19.45
N PRO A 258 10.46 3.81 20.26
CA PRO A 258 9.46 2.76 20.45
C PRO A 258 8.73 2.41 19.14
N ALA A 259 8.52 3.38 18.25
CA ALA A 259 7.90 3.15 16.97
C ALA A 259 8.71 2.19 16.08
N VAL A 260 10.02 2.43 15.96
CA VAL A 260 10.93 1.60 15.16
C VAL A 260 11.07 0.21 15.78
N ILE A 261 11.24 0.10 17.10
CA ILE A 261 11.36 -1.20 17.78
C ILE A 261 10.07 -2.02 17.62
N GLY A 262 8.92 -1.43 17.89
CA GLY A 262 7.62 -2.11 17.77
C GLY A 262 7.32 -2.58 16.34
N THR A 263 7.55 -1.70 15.36
CA THR A 263 7.40 -2.06 13.94
C THR A 263 8.37 -3.17 13.57
N ALA A 264 9.65 -3.07 13.91
CA ALA A 264 10.66 -4.09 13.61
C ALA A 264 10.29 -5.46 14.20
N ALA A 265 9.79 -5.48 15.44
CA ALA A 265 9.34 -6.72 16.09
C ALA A 265 8.23 -7.43 15.31
N TYR A 266 7.26 -6.69 14.78
CA TYR A 266 6.20 -7.25 13.93
C TYR A 266 6.70 -7.77 12.59
N LEU A 267 7.74 -7.15 12.03
CA LEU A 267 8.33 -7.59 10.76
C LEU A 267 9.16 -8.87 10.90
N CYS A 268 9.58 -9.24 12.12
CA CYS A 268 10.38 -10.44 12.34
C CYS A 268 9.68 -11.72 11.91
N LEU A 269 8.35 -11.86 12.11
CA LEU A 269 7.66 -13.09 11.74
C LEU A 269 7.71 -13.38 10.22
N PRO A 270 7.23 -12.47 9.35
CA PRO A 270 7.29 -12.72 7.91
C PRO A 270 8.73 -12.85 7.41
N LEU A 271 9.68 -12.10 7.97
CA LEU A 271 11.08 -12.20 7.57
C LEU A 271 11.72 -13.50 8.02
N VAL A 272 11.64 -13.89 9.30
CA VAL A 272 12.23 -15.14 9.80
C VAL A 272 11.64 -16.34 9.06
N SER A 273 10.30 -16.38 8.91
CA SER A 273 9.62 -17.46 8.22
C SER A 273 9.96 -17.53 6.73
N GLY A 274 9.95 -16.39 6.05
CA GLY A 274 10.26 -16.32 4.63
C GLY A 274 11.74 -16.55 4.32
N LEU A 275 12.65 -16.02 5.14
CA LEU A 275 14.08 -16.26 5.00
C LEU A 275 14.42 -17.75 5.24
N ALA A 276 13.86 -18.36 6.29
CA ALA A 276 14.04 -19.79 6.55
C ALA A 276 13.48 -20.66 5.42
N ALA A 277 12.26 -20.36 4.94
CA ALA A 277 11.65 -21.06 3.81
C ALA A 277 12.47 -20.91 2.52
N GLY A 278 12.95 -19.70 2.21
CA GLY A 278 13.82 -19.47 1.05
C GLY A 278 15.13 -20.24 1.14
N LEU A 279 15.79 -20.25 2.29
CA LEU A 279 17.03 -20.99 2.49
C LEU A 279 16.81 -22.52 2.49
N ALA A 280 15.59 -22.99 2.79
CA ALA A 280 15.20 -24.41 2.71
C ALA A 280 14.67 -24.83 1.33
N ALA A 281 14.45 -23.91 0.40
CA ALA A 281 13.82 -24.15 -0.90
C ALA A 281 14.67 -25.01 -1.87
N ALA A 282 15.98 -25.17 -1.61
CA ALA A 282 16.86 -25.99 -2.44
C ALA A 282 16.53 -27.47 -2.26
N ASP A 283 16.39 -28.19 -3.40
CA ASP A 283 16.14 -29.62 -3.44
C ASP A 283 17.21 -30.39 -2.63
N PRO A 284 16.82 -31.36 -1.78
CA PRO A 284 17.76 -32.21 -1.02
C PRO A 284 18.81 -32.89 -1.89
N ASP A 285 18.45 -33.33 -3.10
CA ASP A 285 19.37 -33.99 -4.03
C ASP A 285 20.43 -33.02 -4.58
N VAL A 286 20.02 -31.79 -4.86
CA VAL A 286 20.96 -30.71 -5.25
C VAL A 286 21.93 -30.40 -4.11
N LEU A 287 21.44 -30.39 -2.87
CA LEU A 287 22.29 -30.16 -1.69
C LEU A 287 23.24 -31.34 -1.44
N ALA A 288 22.79 -32.58 -1.68
CA ALA A 288 23.64 -33.79 -1.59
C ALA A 288 24.73 -33.77 -2.66
N ALA A 289 24.39 -33.47 -3.91
CA ALA A 289 25.35 -33.33 -5.01
C ALA A 289 26.39 -32.24 -4.75
N ALA A 290 25.95 -31.07 -4.24
CA ALA A 290 26.85 -29.97 -3.90
C ALA A 290 27.88 -30.38 -2.83
N ARG A 291 27.45 -31.16 -1.82
CA ARG A 291 28.35 -31.70 -0.79
C ARG A 291 29.28 -32.77 -1.34
N ALA A 292 28.78 -33.65 -2.23
CA ALA A 292 29.58 -34.72 -2.85
C ALA A 292 30.74 -34.18 -3.70
N ILE A 293 30.60 -33.01 -4.35
CA ILE A 293 31.65 -32.31 -5.07
C ILE A 293 32.57 -31.46 -4.17
N GLY A 294 32.41 -31.55 -2.84
CA GLY A 294 33.30 -30.93 -1.85
C GLY A 294 32.99 -29.47 -1.48
N LEU A 295 31.78 -28.96 -1.79
CA LEU A 295 31.43 -27.60 -1.36
C LEU A 295 31.32 -27.51 0.16
N THR A 296 31.95 -26.50 0.74
CA THR A 296 31.86 -26.17 2.16
C THR A 296 30.45 -25.69 2.52
N PRO A 297 30.02 -25.78 3.79
CA PRO A 297 28.70 -25.28 4.23
C PRO A 297 28.45 -23.82 3.83
N ARG A 298 29.49 -22.98 3.83
CA ARG A 298 29.40 -21.57 3.39
C ARG A 298 29.17 -21.46 1.88
N GLU A 299 29.85 -22.27 1.10
CA GLU A 299 29.67 -22.30 -0.36
C GLU A 299 28.30 -22.85 -0.74
N VAL A 300 27.80 -23.88 -0.06
CA VAL A 300 26.43 -24.38 -0.23
C VAL A 300 25.42 -23.27 0.08
N LEU A 301 25.63 -22.50 1.15
CA LEU A 301 24.75 -21.37 1.47
C LEU A 301 24.75 -20.31 0.37
N LEU A 302 25.95 -19.84 -0.02
CA LEU A 302 26.09 -18.68 -0.92
C LEU A 302 25.87 -19.03 -2.39
N ARG A 303 26.27 -20.25 -2.84
CA ARG A 303 26.21 -20.63 -4.25
C ARG A 303 25.04 -21.51 -4.63
N VAL A 304 24.34 -22.10 -3.63
CA VAL A 304 23.22 -23.01 -3.90
C VAL A 304 21.94 -22.48 -3.23
N ARG A 305 21.91 -22.37 -1.90
CA ARG A 305 20.68 -22.03 -1.17
C ARG A 305 20.21 -20.60 -1.49
N LEU A 306 21.09 -19.61 -1.43
CA LEU A 306 20.71 -18.21 -1.70
C LEU A 306 20.20 -17.99 -3.12
N PRO A 307 20.89 -18.46 -4.20
CA PRO A 307 20.39 -18.28 -5.56
C PRO A 307 19.07 -19.00 -5.83
N LEU A 308 18.94 -20.25 -5.36
CA LEU A 308 17.71 -21.04 -5.56
C LEU A 308 16.54 -20.51 -4.71
N GLY A 309 16.82 -20.00 -3.52
CA GLY A 309 15.85 -19.42 -2.63
C GLY A 309 15.51 -17.97 -2.91
N ALA A 310 16.25 -17.29 -3.80
CA ALA A 310 16.12 -15.85 -4.04
C ALA A 310 14.68 -15.36 -4.30
N PRO A 311 13.83 -16.04 -5.08
CA PRO A 311 12.44 -15.62 -5.28
C PRO A 311 11.64 -15.56 -3.96
N VAL A 312 11.81 -16.56 -3.10
CA VAL A 312 11.12 -16.63 -1.80
C VAL A 312 11.69 -15.58 -0.83
N LEU A 313 13.02 -15.41 -0.83
CA LEU A 313 13.71 -14.41 -0.01
C LEU A 313 13.25 -12.99 -0.38
N ILE A 314 13.23 -12.64 -1.67
CA ILE A 314 12.77 -11.34 -2.15
C ILE A 314 11.27 -11.17 -1.83
N GLY A 315 10.47 -12.21 -2.00
CA GLY A 315 9.06 -12.21 -1.64
C GLY A 315 8.81 -11.87 -0.18
N SER A 316 9.60 -12.43 0.75
CA SER A 316 9.48 -12.14 2.18
C SER A 316 9.88 -10.70 2.52
N VAL A 317 10.94 -10.18 1.90
CA VAL A 317 11.36 -8.78 2.05
C VAL A 317 10.30 -7.83 1.50
N ARG A 318 9.68 -8.17 0.36
CA ARG A 318 8.57 -7.41 -0.23
C ARG A 318 7.38 -7.30 0.72
N VAL A 319 6.93 -8.41 1.30
CA VAL A 319 5.85 -8.41 2.30
C VAL A 319 6.22 -7.54 3.50
N ALA A 320 7.43 -7.70 4.03
CA ALA A 320 7.90 -6.92 5.17
C ALA A 320 8.02 -5.42 4.85
N ALA A 321 8.46 -5.05 3.66
CA ALA A 321 8.56 -3.65 3.23
C ALA A 321 7.18 -2.98 3.15
N VAL A 322 6.19 -3.63 2.54
CA VAL A 322 4.81 -3.13 2.50
C VAL A 322 4.25 -3.00 3.92
N GLN A 323 4.47 -4.02 4.75
CA GLN A 323 4.03 -4.04 6.15
C GLN A 323 4.70 -2.94 6.97
N SER A 324 6.01 -2.65 6.74
CA SER A 324 6.73 -1.60 7.45
C SER A 324 6.12 -0.22 7.22
N VAL A 325 5.73 0.08 5.97
CA VAL A 325 5.05 1.33 5.62
C VAL A 325 3.70 1.42 6.35
N GLY A 326 2.91 0.36 6.35
CA GLY A 326 1.62 0.35 7.06
C GLY A 326 1.76 0.51 8.57
N LEU A 327 2.65 -0.27 9.20
CA LEU A 327 2.86 -0.26 10.66
C LEU A 327 3.52 1.02 11.16
N ALA A 328 4.38 1.68 10.36
CA ALA A 328 4.96 2.96 10.72
C ALA A 328 3.90 4.05 10.98
N THR A 329 2.68 3.89 10.43
CA THR A 329 1.54 4.78 10.72
C THR A 329 1.21 4.78 12.22
N LEU A 330 1.29 3.62 12.89
CA LEU A 330 1.04 3.52 14.34
C LEU A 330 2.07 4.28 15.18
N GLY A 331 3.25 4.56 14.62
CA GLY A 331 4.24 5.43 15.25
C GLY A 331 3.71 6.83 15.57
N GLY A 332 2.70 7.32 14.84
CA GLY A 332 2.02 8.57 15.14
C GLY A 332 1.39 8.62 16.53
N LEU A 333 0.90 7.48 17.05
CA LEU A 333 0.30 7.36 18.39
C LEU A 333 1.32 7.51 19.52
N VAL A 334 2.56 7.11 19.28
CA VAL A 334 3.64 7.20 20.28
C VAL A 334 4.53 8.42 20.03
N GLY A 335 4.07 9.40 19.24
CA GLY A 335 4.76 10.65 19.00
C GLY A 335 5.94 10.57 18.01
N ALA A 336 6.02 9.51 17.20
CA ALA A 336 7.08 9.36 16.21
C ALA A 336 6.90 10.25 14.97
N GLY A 337 5.73 10.90 14.83
CA GLY A 337 5.43 11.75 13.67
C GLY A 337 5.08 10.93 12.42
N GLY A 338 5.58 11.39 11.29
CA GLY A 338 5.29 10.78 9.99
C GLY A 338 3.84 10.98 9.53
N LEU A 339 3.44 10.27 8.49
CA LEU A 339 2.08 10.34 7.93
C LEU A 339 1.02 9.87 8.94
N GLY A 340 1.38 8.98 9.86
CA GLY A 340 0.50 8.54 10.93
C GLY A 340 0.05 9.66 11.85
N ALA A 341 0.89 10.65 12.11
CA ALA A 341 0.51 11.79 12.93
C ALA A 341 -0.65 12.59 12.29
N LEU A 342 -0.63 12.76 10.96
CA LEU A 342 -1.73 13.41 10.23
C LEU A 342 -3.03 12.60 10.32
N VAL A 343 -2.94 11.28 10.20
CA VAL A 343 -4.10 10.39 10.32
C VAL A 343 -4.73 10.51 11.71
N PHE A 344 -3.93 10.39 12.77
CA PHE A 344 -4.46 10.46 14.15
C PHE A 344 -4.90 11.86 14.55
N GLU A 345 -4.23 12.91 14.06
CA GLU A 345 -4.71 14.29 14.22
C GLU A 345 -6.08 14.46 13.56
N GLY A 346 -6.24 13.94 12.33
CA GLY A 346 -7.51 13.96 11.62
C GLY A 346 -8.62 13.21 12.35
N MET A 347 -8.30 12.06 12.92
CA MET A 347 -9.24 11.28 13.74
C MET A 347 -9.67 12.07 14.99
N ALA A 348 -8.73 12.68 15.71
CA ALA A 348 -9.00 13.45 16.90
C ALA A 348 -9.85 14.71 16.62
N GLN A 349 -9.75 15.27 15.41
CA GLN A 349 -10.50 16.44 14.99
C GLN A 349 -11.75 16.11 14.17
N PHE A 350 -12.07 14.83 13.94
CA PHE A 350 -13.13 14.38 13.02
C PHE A 350 -12.98 14.97 11.61
N ALA A 351 -11.73 15.26 11.19
CA ALA A 351 -11.39 15.88 9.93
C ALA A 351 -11.02 14.81 8.88
N GLN A 352 -12.01 14.34 8.11
CA GLN A 352 -11.83 13.27 7.13
C GLN A 352 -10.74 13.57 6.09
N ASP A 353 -10.67 14.83 5.62
CA ASP A 353 -9.66 15.23 4.64
C ASP A 353 -8.23 15.14 5.21
N LEU A 354 -8.05 15.42 6.49
CA LEU A 354 -6.76 15.30 7.16
C LEU A 354 -6.37 13.81 7.34
N ILE A 355 -7.33 12.93 7.64
CA ILE A 355 -7.11 11.49 7.66
C ILE A 355 -6.65 11.03 6.27
N LEU A 356 -7.34 11.45 5.21
CA LEU A 356 -7.00 11.09 3.83
C LEU A 356 -5.64 11.65 3.41
N LEU A 357 -5.31 12.86 3.85
CA LEU A 357 -4.03 13.51 3.58
C LEU A 357 -2.84 12.72 4.14
N GLY A 358 -3.05 12.00 5.25
CA GLY A 358 -2.07 11.04 5.78
C GLY A 358 -2.16 9.66 5.12
N ALA A 359 -3.38 9.12 4.96
CA ALA A 359 -3.59 7.74 4.52
C ALA A 359 -3.28 7.51 3.03
N LEU A 360 -3.65 8.43 2.14
CA LEU A 360 -3.40 8.25 0.70
C LEU A 360 -1.91 8.16 0.35
N PRO A 361 -1.01 9.02 0.90
CA PRO A 361 0.42 8.84 0.70
C PRO A 361 0.95 7.52 1.29
N VAL A 362 0.46 7.04 2.44
CA VAL A 362 0.84 5.72 3.00
C VAL A 362 0.51 4.61 2.01
N ILE A 363 -0.71 4.60 1.45
CA ILE A 363 -1.11 3.63 0.43
C ILE A 363 -0.22 3.75 -0.80
N GLY A 364 0.04 4.96 -1.28
CA GLY A 364 0.92 5.21 -2.42
C GLY A 364 2.34 4.67 -2.19
N LEU A 365 2.94 4.95 -1.04
CA LEU A 365 4.26 4.45 -0.67
C LEU A 365 4.30 2.92 -0.58
N ALA A 366 3.27 2.30 -0.01
CA ALA A 366 3.15 0.84 0.07
C ALA A 366 3.09 0.21 -1.32
N LEU A 367 2.30 0.79 -2.24
CA LEU A 367 2.21 0.33 -3.63
C LEU A 367 3.52 0.51 -4.40
N VAL A 368 4.23 1.61 -4.19
CA VAL A 368 5.55 1.86 -4.80
C VAL A 368 6.58 0.85 -4.28
N ALA A 369 6.59 0.59 -2.97
CA ALA A 369 7.47 -0.42 -2.36
C ALA A 369 7.17 -1.82 -2.92
N ASP A 370 5.89 -2.19 -3.02
CA ASP A 370 5.44 -3.46 -3.58
C ASP A 370 5.87 -3.61 -5.05
N ALA A 371 5.56 -2.63 -5.88
CA ALA A 371 5.89 -2.65 -7.31
C ALA A 371 7.40 -2.65 -7.55
N GLY A 372 8.16 -1.84 -6.80
CA GLY A 372 9.61 -1.77 -6.91
C GLY A 372 10.29 -3.10 -6.59
N LEU A 373 9.88 -3.75 -5.49
CA LEU A 373 10.43 -5.06 -5.11
C LEU A 373 9.93 -6.20 -6.01
N ALA A 374 8.72 -6.11 -6.56
CA ALA A 374 8.22 -7.07 -7.55
C ALA A 374 9.07 -7.09 -8.83
N LEU A 375 9.60 -5.94 -9.27
CA LEU A 375 10.51 -5.88 -10.42
C LEU A 375 11.82 -6.64 -10.15
N LEU A 376 12.31 -6.64 -8.91
CA LEU A 376 13.50 -7.40 -8.52
C LEU A 376 13.22 -8.91 -8.45
N ALA A 377 12.02 -9.32 -8.03
CA ALA A 377 11.63 -10.73 -7.99
C ALA A 377 11.46 -11.33 -9.41
N GLY A 378 10.89 -10.58 -10.35
CA GLY A 378 10.59 -11.06 -11.70
C GLY A 378 11.83 -11.33 -12.59
N THR A 379 13.02 -10.93 -12.18
CA THR A 379 14.27 -11.24 -12.89
C THR A 379 14.77 -12.67 -12.66
N GLY A 380 14.18 -13.40 -11.68
CA GLY A 380 14.55 -14.77 -11.31
C GLY A 380 13.67 -15.87 -11.89
N GLU A 381 12.48 -15.57 -12.41
CA GLU A 381 11.61 -16.55 -13.05
C GLU A 381 12.07 -16.81 -14.50
N ARG A 382 12.92 -17.82 -14.67
CA ARG A 382 13.11 -18.46 -15.98
C ARG A 382 11.81 -19.20 -16.31
N PRO A 383 11.23 -19.05 -17.52
CA PRO A 383 10.13 -19.90 -17.94
C PRO A 383 10.65 -21.35 -17.99
N ALA A 384 9.94 -22.24 -17.28
CA ALA A 384 10.11 -23.68 -17.43
C ALA A 384 9.59 -24.14 -18.78
#